data_d9ecd59a93c1f2c3be73ac7511214f4f
#
_entry.id   d9ecd59a93c1f2c3be73ac7511214f4f
#
_cell.length_a   1.000
_cell.length_b   1.000
_cell.length_c   1.000
_cell.angle_alpha   90.00
_cell.angle_beta   90.00
_cell.angle_gamma   90.00
#
_symmetry.space_group_name_H-M   'P 1'
#
loop_
_entity.id
_entity.type
_entity.pdbx_description
1 polymer ?
#
loop_
_entity_poly.entity_id
_entity_poly.type
_entity_poly.pdbx_seq_one_letter_code
_entity_poly.pdbx_strand_id
1 'polypeptide(L)'
;MPRRIAIVEDDPAIRANTADALKKHGYELAAYAGRAEALAAFRLRLPDLAVIDIGLGDEFDGGFALCRELRALSAGLPIIFLTARDSDFDVVSGLRMGADDYLTKDISLPHLLARIAALFRRADLAREPQQAADIIERGPLRLDAQRFAATWGGEPVPLTLTEFWMVHTLAKFPGHVKQREQLMRDANLVVDDGTITSHIKRLRKKFIAVDPAFDHIDTVYGMGYRWKAE
;
A
#
# COMPACT_ATOMS: atom_id res chain seq x y z
N MET A 1 -18.93 10.65 -4.88
CA MET A 1 -19.16 10.61 -3.41
C MET A 1 -17.83 10.95 -2.73
N PRO A 2 -17.83 11.61 -1.56
CA PRO A 2 -16.59 11.86 -0.82
C PRO A 2 -15.91 10.53 -0.45
N ARG A 3 -14.58 10.53 -0.47
CA ARG A 3 -13.77 9.37 -0.07
C ARG A 3 -13.82 9.21 1.44
N ARG A 4 -14.05 7.99 1.89
CA ARG A 4 -14.12 7.65 3.30
C ARG A 4 -12.76 7.20 3.82
N ILE A 5 -12.20 7.95 4.77
CA ILE A 5 -10.95 7.61 5.46
C ILE A 5 -11.30 7.14 6.88
N ALA A 6 -10.71 6.02 7.28
CA ALA A 6 -10.74 5.59 8.68
C ALA A 6 -9.46 6.00 9.38
N ILE A 7 -9.57 6.52 10.61
CA ILE A 7 -8.46 6.81 11.51
C ILE A 7 -8.59 5.88 12.71
N VAL A 8 -7.52 5.16 13.02
CA VAL A 8 -7.45 4.30 14.20
C VAL A 8 -6.27 4.78 15.05
N GLU A 9 -6.58 5.42 16.17
CA GLU A 9 -5.64 6.16 17.02
C GLU A 9 -6.20 6.17 18.44
N ASP A 10 -5.45 5.74 19.42
CA ASP A 10 -5.90 5.70 20.82
C ASP A 10 -5.91 7.07 21.50
N ASP A 11 -4.92 7.93 21.19
CA ASP A 11 -4.91 9.30 21.72
C ASP A 11 -6.09 10.14 21.19
N PRO A 12 -7.01 10.59 22.04
CA PRO A 12 -8.21 11.31 21.59
C PRO A 12 -7.89 12.66 20.96
N ALA A 13 -6.82 13.34 21.36
CA ALA A 13 -6.46 14.65 20.83
C ALA A 13 -5.83 14.49 19.42
N ILE A 14 -4.93 13.54 19.23
CA ILE A 14 -4.33 13.23 17.93
C ILE A 14 -5.41 12.76 16.96
N ARG A 15 -6.26 11.84 17.41
CA ARG A 15 -7.39 11.32 16.63
C ARG A 15 -8.33 12.43 16.15
N ALA A 16 -8.74 13.32 17.05
CA ALA A 16 -9.62 14.44 16.72
C ALA A 16 -8.95 15.44 15.78
N ASN A 17 -7.71 15.85 16.07
CA ASN A 17 -6.97 16.80 15.24
C ASN A 17 -6.75 16.28 13.81
N THR A 18 -6.37 15.01 13.67
CA THR A 18 -6.17 14.39 12.35
C THR A 18 -7.50 14.28 11.60
N ALA A 19 -8.57 13.87 12.28
CA ALA A 19 -9.90 13.77 11.69
C ALA A 19 -10.41 15.13 11.20
N ASP A 20 -10.30 16.17 12.02
CA ASP A 20 -10.74 17.53 11.65
C ASP A 20 -9.94 18.11 10.49
N ALA A 21 -8.63 17.85 10.48
CA ALA A 21 -7.77 18.28 9.39
C ALA A 21 -8.18 17.64 8.06
N LEU A 22 -8.37 16.32 8.02
CA LEU A 22 -8.78 15.62 6.81
C LEU A 22 -10.20 15.95 6.39
N LYS A 23 -11.13 16.15 7.34
CA LYS A 23 -12.51 16.58 7.07
C LYS A 23 -12.58 17.94 6.37
N LYS A 24 -11.74 18.90 6.78
CA LYS A 24 -11.60 20.21 6.12
C LYS A 24 -11.17 20.11 4.65
N HIS A 25 -10.52 19.01 4.26
CA HIS A 25 -10.11 18.73 2.89
C HIS A 25 -11.12 17.85 2.11
N GLY A 26 -12.35 17.72 2.62
CA GLY A 26 -13.47 17.11 1.88
C GLY A 26 -13.59 15.60 2.01
N TYR A 27 -12.83 14.95 2.91
CA TYR A 27 -12.95 13.53 3.19
C TYR A 27 -14.11 13.22 4.16
N GLU A 28 -14.79 12.10 3.98
CA GLU A 28 -15.67 11.50 4.98
C GLU A 28 -14.82 10.74 5.99
N LEU A 29 -14.99 11.01 7.28
CA LEU A 29 -14.15 10.44 8.33
C LEU A 29 -14.92 9.45 9.21
N ALA A 30 -14.26 8.33 9.52
CA ALA A 30 -14.63 7.41 10.59
C ALA A 30 -13.43 7.26 11.53
N ALA A 31 -13.62 7.51 12.82
CA ALA A 31 -12.53 7.53 13.79
C ALA A 31 -12.78 6.51 14.91
N TYR A 32 -11.77 5.74 15.25
CA TYR A 32 -11.82 4.64 16.20
C TYR A 32 -10.68 4.74 17.20
N ALA A 33 -10.97 4.41 18.47
CA ALA A 33 -9.99 4.46 19.54
C ALA A 33 -9.09 3.22 19.62
N GLY A 34 -9.51 2.11 19.00
CA GLY A 34 -8.76 0.86 19.11
C GLY A 34 -9.10 -0.16 18.03
N ARG A 35 -8.32 -1.23 18.01
CA ARG A 35 -8.38 -2.28 17.00
C ARG A 35 -9.74 -2.99 16.94
N ALA A 36 -10.28 -3.39 18.09
CA ALA A 36 -11.52 -4.17 18.13
C ALA A 36 -12.72 -3.40 17.57
N GLU A 37 -12.85 -2.11 17.94
CA GLU A 37 -13.90 -1.21 17.45
C GLU A 37 -13.77 -1.01 15.94
N ALA A 38 -12.56 -0.70 15.47
CA ALA A 38 -12.28 -0.50 14.06
C ALA A 38 -12.60 -1.75 13.24
N LEU A 39 -12.14 -2.92 13.67
CA LEU A 39 -12.36 -4.17 12.96
C LEU A 39 -13.85 -4.54 12.87
N ALA A 40 -14.61 -4.35 13.95
CA ALA A 40 -16.05 -4.57 13.93
C ALA A 40 -16.76 -3.70 12.89
N ALA A 41 -16.39 -2.42 12.81
CA ALA A 41 -16.94 -1.49 11.83
C ALA A 41 -16.51 -1.86 10.39
N PHE A 42 -15.25 -2.28 10.18
CA PHE A 42 -14.74 -2.61 8.85
C PHE A 42 -15.31 -3.91 8.28
N ARG A 43 -15.71 -4.84 9.12
CA ARG A 43 -16.45 -6.04 8.69
C ARG A 43 -17.83 -5.69 8.12
N LEU A 44 -18.42 -4.59 8.55
CA LEU A 44 -19.70 -4.10 8.01
C LEU A 44 -19.49 -3.24 6.76
N ARG A 45 -18.50 -2.35 6.78
CA ARG A 45 -18.20 -1.47 5.66
C ARG A 45 -16.72 -1.04 5.70
N LEU A 46 -15.94 -1.49 4.72
CA LEU A 46 -14.56 -1.05 4.57
C LEU A 46 -14.48 0.45 4.23
N PRO A 47 -13.45 1.17 4.74
CA PRO A 47 -13.12 2.51 4.27
C PRO A 47 -12.46 2.44 2.88
N ASP A 48 -12.30 3.60 2.24
CA ASP A 48 -11.50 3.72 1.02
C ASP A 48 -9.99 3.80 1.31
N LEU A 49 -9.61 4.17 2.55
CA LEU A 49 -8.24 4.22 3.05
C LEU A 49 -8.26 4.15 4.58
N ALA A 50 -7.29 3.46 5.17
CA ALA A 50 -7.09 3.43 6.62
C ALA A 50 -5.77 4.09 7.01
N VAL A 51 -5.82 5.02 7.99
CA VAL A 51 -4.67 5.58 8.71
C VAL A 51 -4.68 4.97 10.09
N ILE A 52 -3.60 4.27 10.46
CA ILE A 52 -3.56 3.42 11.66
C ILE A 52 -2.31 3.75 12.47
N ASP A 53 -2.47 4.04 13.77
CA ASP A 53 -1.33 4.00 14.68
C ASP A 53 -0.95 2.55 15.00
N ILE A 54 0.31 2.31 15.29
CA ILE A 54 0.84 0.99 15.64
C ILE A 54 0.49 0.63 17.08
N GLY A 55 0.69 1.55 18.01
CA GLY A 55 0.29 1.39 19.41
C GLY A 55 -1.18 1.79 19.57
N LEU A 56 -2.02 0.89 20.07
CA LEU A 56 -3.45 1.14 20.26
C LEU A 56 -3.84 0.78 21.69
N GLY A 57 -3.74 1.76 22.61
CA GLY A 57 -3.97 1.57 24.03
C GLY A 57 -2.96 0.58 24.63
N ASP A 58 -3.47 -0.47 25.28
CA ASP A 58 -2.61 -1.52 25.88
C ASP A 58 -2.01 -2.49 24.84
N GLU A 59 -2.45 -2.42 23.57
CA GLU A 59 -1.94 -3.26 22.50
C GLU A 59 -0.72 -2.61 21.82
N PHE A 60 0.50 -2.96 22.28
CA PHE A 60 1.75 -2.40 21.76
C PHE A 60 1.89 -2.52 20.22
N ASP A 61 1.44 -3.62 19.64
CA ASP A 61 1.45 -3.90 18.20
C ASP A 61 0.04 -4.03 17.61
N GLY A 62 -0.96 -3.40 18.23
CA GLY A 62 -2.37 -3.48 17.83
C GLY A 62 -2.62 -3.05 16.40
N GLY A 63 -1.93 -2.01 15.92
CA GLY A 63 -2.01 -1.56 14.54
C GLY A 63 -1.45 -2.57 13.53
N PHE A 64 -0.38 -3.29 13.86
CA PHE A 64 0.13 -4.37 13.02
C PHE A 64 -0.84 -5.54 12.93
N ALA A 65 -1.47 -5.89 14.05
CA ALA A 65 -2.51 -6.93 14.08
C ALA A 65 -3.70 -6.51 13.21
N LEU A 66 -4.18 -5.27 13.36
CA LEU A 66 -5.28 -4.72 12.55
C LEU A 66 -4.93 -4.73 11.06
N CYS A 67 -3.74 -4.32 10.68
CA CYS A 67 -3.29 -4.33 9.28
C CYS A 67 -3.37 -5.75 8.67
N ARG A 68 -2.92 -6.78 9.39
CA ARG A 68 -3.03 -8.18 8.93
C ARG A 68 -4.48 -8.61 8.74
N GLU A 69 -5.36 -8.27 9.67
CA GLU A 69 -6.79 -8.58 9.60
C GLU A 69 -7.45 -7.86 8.40
N LEU A 70 -7.10 -6.60 8.16
CA LEU A 70 -7.58 -5.84 7.01
C LEU A 70 -7.08 -6.41 5.67
N ARG A 71 -5.84 -6.89 5.61
CA ARG A 71 -5.30 -7.55 4.42
C ARG A 71 -6.01 -8.87 4.10
N ALA A 72 -6.48 -9.58 5.12
CA ALA A 72 -7.33 -10.77 4.93
C ALA A 72 -8.73 -10.40 4.39
N LEU A 73 -9.27 -9.22 4.75
CA LEU A 73 -10.54 -8.73 4.25
C LEU A 73 -10.43 -8.10 2.85
N SER A 74 -9.35 -7.38 2.59
CA SER A 74 -9.10 -6.71 1.31
C SER A 74 -7.61 -6.48 1.09
N ALA A 75 -7.03 -7.19 0.13
CA ALA A 75 -5.61 -7.01 -0.24
C ALA A 75 -5.34 -5.59 -0.78
N GLY A 76 -6.27 -5.02 -1.55
CA GLY A 76 -6.12 -3.73 -2.22
C GLY A 76 -6.52 -2.50 -1.39
N LEU A 77 -7.00 -2.64 -0.14
CA LEU A 77 -7.30 -1.50 0.72
C LEU A 77 -6.03 -0.68 1.00
N PRO A 78 -5.97 0.62 0.68
CA PRO A 78 -4.83 1.45 1.05
C PRO A 78 -4.70 1.59 2.57
N ILE A 79 -3.49 1.31 3.11
CA ILE A 79 -3.18 1.42 4.54
C ILE A 79 -1.92 2.26 4.72
N ILE A 80 -2.02 3.31 5.55
CA ILE A 80 -0.91 4.14 6.02
C ILE A 80 -0.73 3.87 7.51
N PHE A 81 0.48 3.55 7.95
CA PHE A 81 0.83 3.71 9.36
C PHE A 81 1.21 5.16 9.64
N LEU A 82 0.61 5.75 10.67
CA LEU A 82 0.93 7.08 11.19
C LEU A 82 1.23 6.94 12.68
N THR A 83 2.51 6.92 13.06
CA THR A 83 2.95 6.50 14.37
C THR A 83 4.09 7.36 14.91
N ALA A 84 4.29 7.35 16.23
CA ALA A 84 5.45 7.98 16.86
C ALA A 84 6.74 7.14 16.73
N ARG A 85 6.64 5.88 16.27
CA ARG A 85 7.81 5.01 16.09
C ARG A 85 8.52 5.39 14.79
N ASP A 86 9.81 5.67 14.89
CA ASP A 86 10.65 6.18 13.80
C ASP A 86 11.87 5.28 13.50
N SER A 87 12.03 4.16 14.22
CA SER A 87 13.16 3.28 13.97
C SER A 87 13.07 2.59 12.60
N ASP A 88 14.21 2.40 11.94
CA ASP A 88 14.30 1.64 10.68
C ASP A 88 13.67 0.25 10.79
N PHE A 89 13.77 -0.36 11.98
CA PHE A 89 13.17 -1.67 12.24
C PHE A 89 11.63 -1.59 12.21
N ASP A 90 11.03 -0.56 12.81
CA ASP A 90 9.58 -0.37 12.81
C ASP A 90 9.05 -0.07 11.42
N VAL A 91 9.73 0.79 10.66
CA VAL A 91 9.41 1.10 9.26
C VAL A 91 9.41 -0.18 8.41
N VAL A 92 10.50 -0.96 8.47
CA VAL A 92 10.61 -2.21 7.71
C VAL A 92 9.56 -3.22 8.15
N SER A 93 9.26 -3.29 9.46
CA SER A 93 8.24 -4.20 10.01
C SER A 93 6.84 -3.80 9.57
N GLY A 94 6.47 -2.52 9.65
CA GLY A 94 5.18 -2.00 9.20
C GLY A 94 4.91 -2.28 7.73
N LEU A 95 5.89 -1.99 6.88
CA LEU A 95 5.79 -2.29 5.46
C LEU A 95 5.71 -3.80 5.18
N ARG A 96 6.42 -4.64 5.97
CA ARG A 96 6.31 -6.10 5.87
C ARG A 96 4.95 -6.62 6.29
N MET A 97 4.24 -5.95 7.20
CA MET A 97 2.87 -6.32 7.61
C MET A 97 1.83 -6.01 6.54
N GLY A 98 2.19 -5.27 5.51
CA GLY A 98 1.33 -5.03 4.37
C GLY A 98 0.86 -3.58 4.21
N ALA A 99 1.36 -2.62 4.99
CA ALA A 99 1.06 -1.22 4.75
C ALA A 99 1.59 -0.75 3.39
N ASP A 100 0.90 0.21 2.80
CA ASP A 100 1.29 0.87 1.56
C ASP A 100 2.27 2.01 1.81
N ASP A 101 2.17 2.65 2.99
CA ASP A 101 3.08 3.71 3.43
C ASP A 101 3.27 3.68 4.95
N TYR A 102 4.38 4.28 5.43
CA TYR A 102 4.74 4.40 6.83
C TYR A 102 5.20 5.82 7.11
N LEU A 103 4.52 6.52 8.00
CA LEU A 103 4.74 7.92 8.30
C LEU A 103 4.88 8.12 9.81
N THR A 104 5.75 9.02 10.20
CA THR A 104 5.88 9.44 11.59
C THR A 104 4.91 10.57 11.91
N LYS A 105 4.45 10.67 13.17
CA LYS A 105 3.44 11.66 13.61
C LYS A 105 3.91 13.11 13.54
N ASP A 106 5.20 13.36 13.35
CA ASP A 106 5.78 14.68 13.10
C ASP A 106 5.63 15.17 11.64
N ILE A 107 5.10 14.31 10.76
CA ILE A 107 4.84 14.67 9.38
C ILE A 107 3.91 15.89 9.28
N SER A 108 4.21 16.82 8.40
CA SER A 108 3.32 17.96 8.16
C SER A 108 2.01 17.52 7.50
N LEU A 109 0.91 18.21 7.82
CA LEU A 109 -0.39 17.94 7.20
C LEU A 109 -0.38 17.96 5.67
N PRO A 110 0.29 18.93 4.97
CA PRO A 110 0.39 18.89 3.52
C PRO A 110 1.06 17.61 3.00
N HIS A 111 2.07 17.09 3.68
CA HIS A 111 2.71 15.83 3.28
C HIS A 111 1.77 14.63 3.49
N LEU A 112 1.08 14.54 4.62
CA LEU A 112 0.08 13.48 4.84
C LEU A 112 -0.99 13.50 3.75
N LEU A 113 -1.52 14.68 3.41
CA LEU A 113 -2.50 14.85 2.34
C LEU A 113 -1.97 14.42 0.98
N ALA A 114 -0.70 14.75 0.67
CA ALA A 114 -0.06 14.31 -0.57
C ALA A 114 0.04 12.78 -0.66
N ARG A 115 0.37 12.09 0.45
CA ARG A 115 0.41 10.63 0.54
C ARG A 115 -0.97 10.00 0.32
N ILE A 116 -1.98 10.52 1.01
CA ILE A 116 -3.39 10.09 0.86
C ILE A 116 -3.85 10.28 -0.59
N ALA A 117 -3.62 11.45 -1.17
CA ALA A 117 -3.99 11.75 -2.55
C ALA A 117 -3.29 10.83 -3.57
N ALA A 118 -2.02 10.50 -3.34
CA ALA A 118 -1.28 9.56 -4.18
C ALA A 118 -1.87 8.14 -4.12
N LEU A 119 -2.28 7.68 -2.94
CA LEU A 119 -2.94 6.38 -2.78
C LEU A 119 -4.30 6.36 -3.46
N PHE A 120 -5.11 7.40 -3.29
CA PHE A 120 -6.41 7.50 -3.97
C PHE A 120 -6.26 7.57 -5.49
N ARG A 121 -5.32 8.35 -6.02
CA ARG A 121 -5.06 8.40 -7.46
C ARG A 121 -4.73 7.02 -8.03
N ARG A 122 -3.93 6.21 -7.33
CA ARG A 122 -3.66 4.81 -7.71
C ARG A 122 -4.92 3.95 -7.70
N ALA A 123 -5.77 4.10 -6.68
CA ALA A 123 -7.04 3.39 -6.62
C ALA A 123 -8.02 3.84 -7.73
N ASP A 124 -7.97 5.09 -8.15
CA ASP A 124 -8.82 5.64 -9.23
C ASP A 124 -8.36 5.21 -10.62
N LEU A 125 -7.06 5.13 -10.86
CA LEU A 125 -6.51 4.67 -12.15
C LEU A 125 -7.07 3.30 -12.57
N ALA A 126 -7.47 2.46 -11.61
CA ALA A 126 -8.11 1.19 -11.89
C ALA A 126 -9.63 1.28 -12.07
N ARG A 127 -10.26 2.39 -11.69
CA ARG A 127 -11.71 2.59 -11.81
C ARG A 127 -12.10 3.36 -13.08
N GLU A 128 -11.15 4.07 -13.69
CA GLU A 128 -11.42 4.76 -14.95
C GLU A 128 -11.48 3.75 -16.10
N PRO A 129 -12.57 3.73 -16.89
CA PRO A 129 -12.68 2.88 -18.06
C PRO A 129 -11.78 3.47 -19.17
N GLN A 130 -10.48 3.32 -19.07
CA GLN A 130 -9.57 3.54 -20.18
C GLN A 130 -9.47 2.25 -20.99
N GLN A 131 -9.84 2.40 -22.27
CA GLN A 131 -9.72 1.44 -23.39
C GLN A 131 -8.97 0.14 -23.09
N ALA A 132 -9.59 -0.97 -23.41
CA ALA A 132 -9.15 -2.38 -23.63
C ALA A 132 -7.65 -2.81 -23.41
N ALA A 133 -6.83 -2.06 -22.68
CA ALA A 133 -5.37 -2.19 -22.61
C ALA A 133 -4.77 -2.32 -21.19
N ASP A 134 -5.58 -2.50 -20.16
CA ASP A 134 -5.04 -2.57 -18.77
C ASP A 134 -4.81 -4.01 -18.27
N ILE A 135 -4.80 -4.97 -19.19
CA ILE A 135 -4.30 -6.32 -18.92
C ILE A 135 -2.87 -6.41 -19.45
N ILE A 136 -1.92 -6.64 -18.58
CA ILE A 136 -0.55 -6.98 -18.95
C ILE A 136 -0.38 -8.50 -18.82
N GLU A 137 0.00 -9.14 -19.90
CA GLU A 137 0.41 -10.55 -19.91
C GLU A 137 1.89 -10.66 -20.29
N ARG A 138 2.67 -11.33 -19.44
CA ARG A 138 4.11 -11.58 -19.64
C ARG A 138 4.44 -12.97 -19.13
N GLY A 139 4.58 -13.93 -20.05
CA GLY A 139 4.72 -15.33 -19.68
C GLY A 139 3.62 -15.78 -18.71
N PRO A 140 3.96 -16.30 -17.54
CA PRO A 140 2.97 -16.72 -16.56
C PRO A 140 2.29 -15.55 -15.80
N LEU A 141 2.82 -14.31 -15.89
CA LEU A 141 2.22 -13.14 -15.25
C LEU A 141 1.00 -12.65 -16.01
N ARG A 142 -0.10 -12.44 -15.28
CA ARG A 142 -1.25 -11.67 -15.75
C ARG A 142 -1.62 -10.63 -14.71
N LEU A 143 -1.69 -9.37 -15.11
CA LEU A 143 -2.13 -8.24 -14.30
C LEU A 143 -3.42 -7.66 -14.88
N ASP A 144 -4.43 -7.49 -14.06
CA ASP A 144 -5.69 -6.83 -14.39
C ASP A 144 -5.79 -5.55 -13.55
N ALA A 145 -5.56 -4.40 -14.17
CA ALA A 145 -5.54 -3.12 -13.47
C ALA A 145 -6.93 -2.70 -12.99
N GLN A 146 -8.01 -3.10 -13.68
CA GLN A 146 -9.38 -2.77 -13.28
C GLN A 146 -9.80 -3.49 -12.00
N ARG A 147 -9.27 -4.70 -11.79
CA ARG A 147 -9.61 -5.54 -10.64
C ARG A 147 -8.54 -5.54 -9.56
N PHE A 148 -7.39 -4.88 -9.78
CA PHE A 148 -6.18 -5.02 -8.96
C PHE A 148 -5.78 -6.48 -8.74
N ALA A 149 -6.03 -7.31 -9.72
CA ALA A 149 -5.76 -8.73 -9.66
C ALA A 149 -4.44 -9.06 -10.37
N ALA A 150 -3.63 -9.86 -9.70
CA ALA A 150 -2.41 -10.43 -10.25
C ALA A 150 -2.48 -11.95 -10.17
N THR A 151 -2.11 -12.64 -11.25
CA THR A 151 -1.93 -14.08 -11.25
C THR A 151 -0.58 -14.45 -11.81
N TRP A 152 -0.05 -15.59 -11.37
CA TRP A 152 1.17 -16.21 -11.86
C TRP A 152 0.88 -17.67 -12.21
N GLY A 153 0.99 -18.04 -13.47
CA GLY A 153 0.60 -19.37 -13.93
C GLY A 153 -0.88 -19.71 -13.69
N GLY A 154 -1.74 -18.69 -13.61
CA GLY A 154 -3.17 -18.83 -13.26
C GLY A 154 -3.48 -18.74 -11.76
N GLU A 155 -2.49 -18.91 -10.89
CA GLU A 155 -2.67 -18.83 -9.43
C GLU A 155 -2.65 -17.37 -8.94
N PRO A 156 -3.54 -16.97 -8.02
CA PRO A 156 -3.61 -15.59 -7.55
C PRO A 156 -2.40 -15.20 -6.69
N VAL A 157 -1.84 -14.02 -6.95
CA VAL A 157 -0.81 -13.38 -6.13
C VAL A 157 -1.42 -12.20 -5.37
N PRO A 158 -1.56 -12.25 -4.02
CA PRO A 158 -2.25 -11.24 -3.24
C PRO A 158 -1.38 -9.98 -3.05
N LEU A 159 -1.39 -9.09 -4.04
CA LEU A 159 -0.64 -7.84 -4.01
C LEU A 159 -1.43 -6.74 -3.28
N THR A 160 -0.70 -5.86 -2.54
CA THR A 160 -1.26 -4.59 -2.09
C THR A 160 -1.36 -3.62 -3.26
N LEU A 161 -2.06 -2.49 -3.08
CA LEU A 161 -2.19 -1.48 -4.12
C LEU A 161 -0.83 -1.00 -4.63
N THR A 162 0.08 -0.69 -3.71
CA THR A 162 1.45 -0.25 -4.02
C THR A 162 2.24 -1.33 -4.76
N GLU A 163 2.17 -2.57 -4.29
CA GLU A 163 2.86 -3.71 -4.93
C GLU A 163 2.35 -3.98 -6.34
N PHE A 164 1.03 -3.90 -6.53
CA PHE A 164 0.42 -4.08 -7.85
C PHE A 164 0.99 -3.06 -8.85
N TRP A 165 0.99 -1.78 -8.52
CA TRP A 165 1.49 -0.73 -9.40
C TRP A 165 3.01 -0.82 -9.64
N MET A 166 3.78 -1.29 -8.67
CA MET A 166 5.21 -1.56 -8.87
C MET A 166 5.44 -2.68 -9.89
N VAL A 167 4.72 -3.80 -9.76
CA VAL A 167 4.83 -4.90 -10.74
C VAL A 167 4.35 -4.43 -12.11
N HIS A 168 3.21 -3.73 -12.18
CA HIS A 168 2.69 -3.17 -13.42
C HIS A 168 3.71 -2.30 -14.14
N THR A 169 4.37 -1.38 -13.41
CA THR A 169 5.39 -0.47 -13.96
C THR A 169 6.61 -1.23 -14.48
N LEU A 170 7.05 -2.28 -13.77
CA LEU A 170 8.19 -3.09 -14.18
C LEU A 170 7.83 -3.99 -15.38
N ALA A 171 6.69 -4.66 -15.33
CA ALA A 171 6.26 -5.61 -16.36
C ALA A 171 5.78 -4.94 -17.66
N LYS A 172 5.43 -3.63 -17.62
CA LYS A 172 5.03 -2.87 -18.80
C LYS A 172 6.14 -2.81 -19.86
N PHE A 173 7.39 -2.73 -19.42
CA PHE A 173 8.57 -2.66 -20.28
C PHE A 173 9.64 -3.66 -19.83
N PRO A 174 9.51 -4.96 -20.15
CA PRO A 174 10.49 -5.98 -19.76
C PRO A 174 11.90 -5.63 -20.26
N GLY A 175 12.92 -5.96 -19.47
CA GLY A 175 14.33 -5.66 -19.75
C GLY A 175 14.75 -4.22 -19.42
N HIS A 176 13.82 -3.27 -19.32
CA HIS A 176 14.16 -1.89 -19.00
C HIS A 176 14.42 -1.74 -17.50
N VAL A 177 15.58 -1.15 -17.16
CA VAL A 177 15.92 -0.81 -15.77
C VAL A 177 15.16 0.45 -15.38
N LYS A 178 14.41 0.38 -14.28
CA LYS A 178 13.75 1.51 -13.64
C LYS A 178 14.54 1.91 -12.40
N GLN A 179 15.07 3.14 -12.41
CA GLN A 179 15.65 3.74 -11.19
C GLN A 179 14.58 3.84 -10.10
N ARG A 180 15.01 3.93 -8.83
CA ARG A 180 14.06 4.03 -7.70
C ARG A 180 13.09 5.19 -7.87
N GLU A 181 13.60 6.40 -8.18
CA GLU A 181 12.77 7.57 -8.39
C GLU A 181 11.85 7.43 -9.62
N GLN A 182 12.30 6.76 -10.68
CA GLN A 182 11.45 6.46 -11.83
C GLN A 182 10.34 5.49 -11.46
N LEU A 183 10.67 4.42 -10.71
CA LEU A 183 9.68 3.46 -10.24
C LEU A 183 8.65 4.14 -9.34
N MET A 184 9.09 5.06 -8.47
CA MET A 184 8.19 5.89 -7.66
C MET A 184 7.26 6.72 -8.53
N ARG A 185 7.80 7.51 -9.45
CA ARG A 185 6.99 8.38 -10.33
C ARG A 185 6.01 7.58 -11.19
N ASP A 186 6.51 6.55 -11.88
CA ASP A 186 5.72 5.78 -12.83
C ASP A 186 4.62 4.95 -12.13
N ALA A 187 4.88 4.48 -10.92
CA ALA A 187 3.90 3.82 -10.07
C ALA A 187 3.06 4.81 -9.23
N ASN A 188 3.23 6.12 -9.44
CA ASN A 188 2.62 7.18 -8.62
C ASN A 188 2.88 7.00 -7.11
N LEU A 189 4.06 6.50 -6.74
CA LEU A 189 4.47 6.32 -5.36
C LEU A 189 5.05 7.63 -4.80
N VAL A 190 4.67 7.98 -3.59
CA VAL A 190 5.31 9.05 -2.80
C VAL A 190 5.87 8.37 -1.55
N VAL A 191 7.00 7.70 -1.68
CA VAL A 191 7.67 6.94 -0.59
C VAL A 191 9.17 7.19 -0.68
N ASP A 192 9.91 6.90 0.40
CA ASP A 192 11.37 6.98 0.39
C ASP A 192 12.03 5.73 -0.24
N ASP A 193 13.34 5.81 -0.48
CA ASP A 193 14.13 4.75 -1.13
C ASP A 193 14.17 3.44 -0.32
N GLY A 194 14.16 3.52 1.00
CA GLY A 194 14.14 2.37 1.90
C GLY A 194 12.82 1.60 1.80
N THR A 195 11.73 2.34 1.67
CA THR A 195 10.38 1.82 1.46
C THR A 195 10.28 1.02 0.16
N ILE A 196 10.89 1.51 -0.95
CA ILE A 196 10.92 0.78 -2.24
C ILE A 196 11.61 -0.58 -2.09
N THR A 197 12.77 -0.62 -1.45
CA THR A 197 13.52 -1.88 -1.24
C THR A 197 12.69 -2.89 -0.44
N SER A 198 11.96 -2.42 0.57
CA SER A 198 11.08 -3.26 1.38
C SER A 198 9.91 -3.82 0.56
N HIS A 199 9.29 -3.01 -0.29
CA HIS A 199 8.24 -3.47 -1.21
C HIS A 199 8.75 -4.51 -2.20
N ILE A 200 9.90 -4.29 -2.85
CA ILE A 200 10.49 -5.26 -3.78
C ILE A 200 10.78 -6.60 -3.09
N LYS A 201 11.32 -6.57 -1.86
CA LYS A 201 11.56 -7.81 -1.09
C LYS A 201 10.27 -8.56 -0.80
N ARG A 202 9.21 -7.84 -0.45
CA ARG A 202 7.89 -8.42 -0.18
C ARG A 202 7.25 -8.98 -1.45
N LEU A 203 7.34 -8.26 -2.57
CA LEU A 203 6.89 -8.71 -3.88
C LEU A 203 7.51 -10.05 -4.25
N ARG A 204 8.84 -10.14 -4.22
CA ARG A 204 9.55 -11.41 -4.51
C ARG A 204 9.04 -12.55 -3.64
N LYS A 205 8.88 -12.30 -2.32
CA LYS A 205 8.36 -13.32 -1.39
C LYS A 205 6.96 -13.80 -1.75
N LYS A 206 6.07 -12.91 -2.21
CA LYS A 206 4.70 -13.28 -2.61
C LYS A 206 4.68 -14.13 -3.88
N PHE A 207 5.49 -13.78 -4.87
CA PHE A 207 5.61 -14.59 -6.09
C PHE A 207 6.29 -15.94 -5.81
N ILE A 208 7.35 -15.98 -5.00
CA ILE A 208 8.03 -17.21 -4.59
C ILE A 208 7.09 -18.15 -3.80
N ALA A 209 6.14 -17.62 -3.07
CA ALA A 209 5.14 -18.43 -2.36
C ALA A 209 4.19 -19.17 -3.33
N VAL A 210 4.00 -18.65 -4.54
CA VAL A 210 3.20 -19.27 -5.62
C VAL A 210 4.08 -20.15 -6.49
N ASP A 211 5.26 -19.66 -6.84
CA ASP A 211 6.24 -20.38 -7.66
C ASP A 211 7.65 -20.25 -7.05
N PRO A 212 8.19 -21.30 -6.43
CA PRO A 212 9.52 -21.27 -5.83
C PRO A 212 10.65 -20.95 -6.83
N ALA A 213 10.43 -21.12 -8.14
CA ALA A 213 11.40 -20.79 -9.19
C ALA A 213 11.32 -19.32 -9.65
N PHE A 214 10.41 -18.50 -9.07
CA PHE A 214 10.23 -17.11 -9.46
C PHE A 214 11.52 -16.28 -9.28
N ASP A 215 12.02 -15.68 -10.34
CA ASP A 215 13.21 -14.80 -10.32
C ASP A 215 13.09 -13.59 -11.28
N HIS A 216 11.87 -13.25 -11.73
CA HIS A 216 11.63 -12.25 -12.78
C HIS A 216 11.83 -10.79 -12.35
N ILE A 217 11.88 -10.48 -11.07
CA ILE A 217 12.23 -9.14 -10.59
C ILE A 217 13.73 -9.11 -10.27
N ASP A 218 14.52 -8.48 -11.14
CA ASP A 218 15.97 -8.38 -11.01
C ASP A 218 16.39 -7.07 -10.33
N THR A 219 17.50 -7.11 -9.58
CA THR A 219 18.16 -5.94 -9.02
C THR A 219 19.36 -5.60 -9.86
N VAL A 220 19.39 -4.42 -10.47
CA VAL A 220 20.55 -3.89 -11.17
C VAL A 220 21.28 -2.96 -10.20
N TYR A 221 22.38 -3.45 -9.61
CA TYR A 221 23.11 -2.75 -8.56
C TYR A 221 23.50 -1.32 -9.01
N GLY A 222 23.26 -0.37 -8.13
CA GLY A 222 23.49 1.06 -8.39
C GLY A 222 22.50 1.72 -9.36
N MET A 223 21.63 0.96 -10.04
CA MET A 223 20.72 1.49 -11.06
C MET A 223 19.23 1.33 -10.73
N GLY A 224 18.82 0.24 -10.03
CA GLY A 224 17.42 0.03 -9.68
C GLY A 224 16.93 -1.39 -9.93
N TYR A 225 15.73 -1.51 -10.51
CA TYR A 225 15.04 -2.78 -10.69
C TYR A 225 14.52 -2.93 -12.12
N ARG A 226 14.37 -4.17 -12.58
CA ARG A 226 13.74 -4.48 -13.87
C ARG A 226 12.92 -5.76 -13.77
N TRP A 227 11.93 -5.88 -14.65
CA TRP A 227 11.34 -7.16 -15.00
C TRP A 227 12.24 -7.81 -16.04
N LYS A 228 12.65 -9.07 -15.85
CA LYS A 228 13.46 -9.80 -16.83
C LYS A 228 12.71 -9.90 -18.14
N ALA A 229 13.40 -9.69 -19.26
CA ALA A 229 12.91 -10.07 -20.57
C ALA A 229 12.95 -11.60 -20.68
N GLU A 230 11.95 -12.17 -21.31
CA GLU A 230 11.94 -13.59 -21.70
C GLU A 230 12.96 -13.85 -22.78
#